data_f4037a797944902e077009c7145003be
#
_entry.id   f4037a797944902e077009c7145003be
#
_cell.length_a   1.000
_cell.length_b   1.000
_cell.length_c   1.000
_cell.angle_alpha   90.00
_cell.angle_beta   90.00
_cell.angle_gamma   90.00
#
_symmetry.space_group_name_H-M   'P 1'
#
loop_
_entity.id
_entity.type
_entity.pdbx_description
1 polymer ?
#
loop_
_entity_poly.entity_id
_entity_poly.type
_entity_poly.pdbx_seq_one_letter_code
_entity_poly.pdbx_strand_id
1 'polypeptide(L)'
;LHLLLADAVGHGLPAAINILPLFFPFDGMARKGCSLATVARELNRRVRDLLPIDRFIAATLVSIDFVNNSFEIWNGGNPPALVLGDDGAVVGRIDSMQLALGLNADNPALFEPRHVRCAARQQLLLCSDGIWENPAFSSSGDAAAAIAALMARTEPGQRIDALFRAALDAGQL
;
A
#
# COMPACT_ATOMS: atom_id res chain seq x y z
N LEU A 1 -9.55 7.56 9.44
CA LEU A 1 -8.95 7.90 8.14
C LEU A 1 -8.80 6.64 7.30
N HIS A 2 -9.24 6.68 6.04
CA HIS A 2 -9.04 5.57 5.11
C HIS A 2 -8.04 5.98 4.03
N LEU A 3 -7.17 5.05 3.64
CA LEU A 3 -6.17 5.20 2.60
C LEU A 3 -6.29 4.04 1.60
N LEU A 4 -6.06 4.33 0.32
CA LEU A 4 -5.92 3.35 -0.76
C LEU A 4 -4.65 3.68 -1.54
N LEU A 5 -3.72 2.73 -1.58
CA LEU A 5 -2.64 2.68 -2.54
C LEU A 5 -2.97 1.60 -3.57
N ALA A 6 -3.08 1.97 -4.84
CA ALA A 6 -3.43 1.05 -5.92
C ALA A 6 -2.42 1.18 -7.06
N ASP A 7 -2.00 0.04 -7.59
CA ASP A 7 -1.06 -0.04 -8.70
C ASP A 7 -1.58 -1.05 -9.73
N ALA A 8 -1.82 -0.58 -10.95
CA ALA A 8 -2.38 -1.39 -12.02
C ALA A 8 -1.27 -1.96 -12.91
N VAL A 9 -1.46 -3.18 -13.36
CA VAL A 9 -0.55 -3.84 -14.32
C VAL A 9 -0.36 -2.98 -15.58
N GLY A 10 0.92 -2.74 -15.92
CA GLY A 10 1.34 -1.94 -17.06
C GLY A 10 1.80 -0.55 -16.68
N HIS A 11 1.95 0.35 -17.64
CA HIS A 11 2.42 1.72 -17.42
C HIS A 11 1.66 2.73 -18.27
N GLY A 12 1.77 3.99 -17.87
CA GLY A 12 1.18 5.11 -18.61
C GLY A 12 -0.35 5.18 -18.52
N LEU A 13 -0.96 5.83 -19.50
CA LEU A 13 -2.38 6.13 -19.51
C LEU A 13 -3.31 4.90 -19.43
N PRO A 14 -3.04 3.77 -20.12
CA PRO A 14 -3.88 2.59 -19.99
C PRO A 14 -3.95 2.03 -18.56
N ALA A 15 -2.81 1.99 -17.86
CA ALA A 15 -2.78 1.55 -16.46
C ALA A 15 -3.53 2.51 -15.55
N ALA A 16 -3.35 3.83 -15.73
CA ALA A 16 -4.07 4.85 -14.96
C ALA A 16 -5.60 4.76 -15.14
N ILE A 17 -6.09 4.48 -16.35
CA ILE A 17 -7.52 4.30 -16.62
C ILE A 17 -8.08 3.09 -15.87
N ASN A 18 -7.31 2.01 -15.74
CA ASN A 18 -7.75 0.81 -15.04
C ASN A 18 -7.98 1.03 -13.53
N ILE A 19 -7.39 2.06 -12.93
CA ILE A 19 -7.57 2.40 -11.50
C ILE A 19 -8.87 3.20 -11.27
N LEU A 20 -9.36 3.93 -12.26
CA LEU A 20 -10.54 4.80 -12.10
C LEU A 20 -11.78 4.10 -11.51
N PRO A 21 -12.10 2.84 -11.87
CA PRO A 21 -13.25 2.13 -11.30
C PRO A 21 -13.19 1.94 -9.78
N LEU A 22 -11.99 2.06 -9.16
CA LEU A 22 -11.82 1.91 -7.72
C LEU A 22 -12.13 3.18 -6.94
N PHE A 23 -11.89 4.35 -7.55
CA PHE A 23 -11.87 5.63 -6.84
C PHE A 23 -13.23 5.97 -6.22
N PHE A 24 -14.29 6.00 -7.02
CA PHE A 24 -15.62 6.39 -6.53
C PHE A 24 -16.21 5.40 -5.51
N PRO A 25 -16.11 4.06 -5.72
CA PRO A 25 -16.56 3.10 -4.73
C PRO A 25 -15.81 3.22 -3.41
N PHE A 26 -14.49 3.37 -3.46
CA PHE A 26 -13.66 3.54 -2.28
C PHE A 26 -14.08 4.77 -1.48
N ASP A 27 -14.13 5.95 -2.11
CA ASP A 27 -14.56 7.19 -1.43
C ASP A 27 -15.97 7.07 -0.85
N GLY A 28 -16.92 6.56 -1.64
CA GLY A 28 -18.31 6.39 -1.20
C GLY A 28 -18.48 5.43 -0.03
N MET A 29 -17.72 4.34 0.01
CA MET A 29 -17.78 3.35 1.09
C MET A 29 -17.03 3.83 2.33
N ALA A 30 -15.88 4.49 2.16
CA ALA A 30 -15.14 5.11 3.23
C ALA A 30 -15.97 6.16 3.99
N ARG A 31 -16.67 7.04 3.26
CA ARG A 31 -17.59 8.04 3.84
C ARG A 31 -18.78 7.43 4.58
N LYS A 32 -19.23 6.25 4.15
CA LYS A 32 -20.32 5.51 4.82
C LYS A 32 -19.86 4.72 6.04
N GLY A 33 -18.55 4.70 6.32
CA GLY A 33 -18.00 3.93 7.44
C GLY A 33 -18.05 2.42 7.23
N CYS A 34 -18.01 1.94 5.98
CA CYS A 34 -17.93 0.51 5.71
C CYS A 34 -16.64 -0.08 6.28
N SER A 35 -16.69 -1.33 6.76
CA SER A 35 -15.49 -2.04 7.22
C SER A 35 -14.47 -2.22 6.08
N LEU A 36 -13.18 -2.27 6.42
CA LEU A 36 -12.11 -2.44 5.44
C LEU A 36 -12.27 -3.74 4.63
N ALA A 37 -12.70 -4.83 5.28
CA ALA A 37 -13.03 -6.09 4.64
C ALA A 37 -14.11 -5.93 3.55
N THR A 38 -15.18 -5.20 3.86
CA THR A 38 -16.28 -4.92 2.92
C THR A 38 -15.78 -4.10 1.73
N VAL A 39 -14.95 -3.09 1.99
CA VAL A 39 -14.34 -2.25 0.94
C VAL A 39 -13.46 -3.11 0.02
N ALA A 40 -12.54 -3.89 0.58
CA ALA A 40 -11.62 -4.73 -0.20
C ALA A 40 -12.37 -5.74 -1.09
N ARG A 41 -13.40 -6.40 -0.53
CA ARG A 41 -14.23 -7.35 -1.27
C ARG A 41 -14.99 -6.69 -2.42
N GLU A 42 -15.59 -5.52 -2.19
CA GLU A 42 -16.32 -4.80 -3.24
C GLU A 42 -15.38 -4.31 -4.34
N LEU A 43 -14.20 -3.80 -3.99
CA LEU A 43 -13.20 -3.38 -4.98
C LEU A 43 -12.70 -4.57 -5.81
N ASN A 44 -12.44 -5.71 -5.17
CA ASN A 44 -12.06 -6.95 -5.88
C ASN A 44 -13.14 -7.39 -6.88
N ARG A 45 -14.41 -7.38 -6.46
CA ARG A 45 -15.54 -7.70 -7.33
C ARG A 45 -15.59 -6.75 -8.54
N ARG A 46 -15.42 -5.44 -8.34
CA ARG A 46 -15.44 -4.45 -9.42
C ARG A 46 -14.31 -4.64 -10.41
N VAL A 47 -13.11 -4.93 -9.94
CA VAL A 47 -11.98 -5.23 -10.84
C VAL A 47 -12.31 -6.43 -11.71
N ARG A 48 -12.85 -7.51 -11.13
CA ARG A 48 -13.27 -8.71 -11.88
C ARG A 48 -14.38 -8.45 -12.89
N ASP A 49 -15.33 -7.59 -12.54
CA ASP A 49 -16.49 -7.31 -13.37
C ASP A 49 -16.20 -6.33 -14.53
N LEU A 50 -15.25 -5.43 -14.33
CA LEU A 50 -15.00 -4.29 -15.23
C LEU A 50 -13.72 -4.39 -16.06
N LEU A 51 -12.72 -5.12 -15.56
CA LEU A 51 -11.45 -5.26 -16.27
C LEU A 51 -11.36 -6.60 -17.01
N PRO A 52 -10.56 -6.67 -18.10
CA PRO A 52 -10.22 -7.92 -18.75
C PRO A 52 -9.61 -8.92 -17.77
N ILE A 53 -9.76 -10.22 -18.05
CA ILE A 53 -9.36 -11.32 -17.15
C ILE A 53 -7.85 -11.36 -16.84
N ASP A 54 -7.04 -10.75 -17.69
CA ASP A 54 -5.58 -10.62 -17.54
C ASP A 54 -5.17 -9.33 -16.81
N ARG A 55 -6.13 -8.54 -16.34
CA ARG A 55 -5.88 -7.28 -15.66
C ARG A 55 -6.26 -7.39 -14.18
N PHE A 56 -5.31 -7.02 -13.35
CA PHE A 56 -5.47 -6.98 -11.90
C PHE A 56 -4.83 -5.71 -11.35
N ILE A 57 -5.11 -5.39 -10.10
CA ILE A 57 -4.62 -4.19 -9.44
C ILE A 57 -4.04 -4.58 -8.09
N ALA A 58 -2.74 -4.39 -7.91
CA ALA A 58 -2.12 -4.47 -6.60
C ALA A 58 -2.68 -3.35 -5.72
N ALA A 59 -3.10 -3.66 -4.50
CA ALA A 59 -3.72 -2.68 -3.64
C ALA A 59 -3.38 -2.89 -2.18
N THR A 60 -3.18 -1.76 -1.49
CA THR A 60 -3.09 -1.71 -0.03
C THR A 60 -4.18 -0.77 0.48
N LEU A 61 -5.03 -1.29 1.34
CA LEU A 61 -6.11 -0.57 2.00
C LEU A 61 -5.77 -0.42 3.48
N VAL A 62 -5.94 0.79 4.02
CA VAL A 62 -5.69 1.05 5.43
C VAL A 62 -6.85 1.84 6.03
N SER A 63 -7.24 1.49 7.24
CA SER A 63 -8.16 2.27 8.08
C SER A 63 -7.47 2.63 9.38
N ILE A 64 -7.24 3.91 9.62
CA ILE A 64 -6.52 4.42 10.80
C ILE A 64 -7.51 4.94 11.82
N ASP A 65 -7.42 4.44 13.05
CA ASP A 65 -8.12 4.92 14.24
C ASP A 65 -7.14 5.69 15.13
N PHE A 66 -7.21 7.01 15.08
CA PHE A 66 -6.36 7.89 15.87
C PHE A 66 -6.74 7.91 17.35
N VAL A 67 -7.98 7.52 17.69
CA VAL A 67 -8.44 7.50 19.09
C VAL A 67 -7.83 6.31 19.82
N ASN A 68 -7.79 5.16 19.17
CA ASN A 68 -7.28 3.92 19.75
C ASN A 68 -5.80 3.65 19.40
N ASN A 69 -5.14 4.56 18.70
CA ASN A 69 -3.76 4.38 18.20
C ASN A 69 -3.59 3.02 17.50
N SER A 70 -4.46 2.73 16.55
CA SER A 70 -4.46 1.47 15.81
C SER A 70 -4.80 1.69 14.35
N PHE A 71 -4.47 0.71 13.53
CA PHE A 71 -4.96 0.66 12.15
C PHE A 71 -5.27 -0.79 11.74
N GLU A 72 -6.17 -0.90 10.78
CA GLU A 72 -6.42 -2.11 10.01
C GLU A 72 -5.75 -1.96 8.66
N ILE A 73 -5.16 -3.05 8.15
CA ILE A 73 -4.52 -3.07 6.83
C ILE A 73 -4.86 -4.36 6.10
N TRP A 74 -5.26 -4.22 4.84
CA TRP A 74 -5.36 -5.29 3.87
C TRP A 74 -4.37 -5.01 2.74
N ASN A 75 -3.46 -5.94 2.46
CA ASN A 75 -2.47 -5.82 1.40
C ASN A 75 -2.59 -7.00 0.44
N GLY A 76 -2.90 -6.71 -0.81
CA GLY A 76 -3.03 -7.68 -1.91
C GLY A 76 -2.15 -7.28 -3.10
N GLY A 77 -0.99 -7.93 -3.24
CA GLY A 77 -0.09 -7.77 -4.37
C GLY A 77 0.93 -6.62 -4.28
N ASN A 78 0.77 -5.65 -3.40
CA ASN A 78 1.77 -4.59 -3.20
C ASN A 78 2.96 -5.07 -2.36
N PRO A 79 4.11 -4.39 -2.43
CA PRO A 79 5.21 -4.59 -1.51
C PRO A 79 4.79 -4.49 -0.04
N PRO A 80 5.62 -4.98 0.89
CA PRO A 80 5.33 -4.88 2.32
C PRO A 80 5.12 -3.44 2.79
N ALA A 81 4.14 -3.24 3.65
CA ALA A 81 4.04 -2.00 4.42
C ALA A 81 5.04 -2.03 5.58
N LEU A 82 5.72 -0.91 5.82
CA LEU A 82 6.69 -0.78 6.90
C LEU A 82 6.14 0.13 8.00
N VAL A 83 6.24 -0.31 9.25
CA VAL A 83 6.00 0.54 10.41
C VAL A 83 7.35 1.05 10.90
N LEU A 84 7.53 2.37 10.87
CA LEU A 84 8.76 3.04 11.27
C LEU A 84 8.60 3.63 12.67
N GLY A 85 9.63 3.49 13.48
CA GLY A 85 9.77 4.25 14.73
C GLY A 85 10.05 5.73 14.47
N ASP A 86 10.07 6.51 15.55
CA ASP A 86 10.43 7.94 15.49
C ASP A 86 11.85 8.15 14.94
N ASP A 87 12.74 7.24 15.27
CA ASP A 87 14.12 7.19 14.78
C ASP A 87 14.28 6.67 13.34
N GLY A 88 13.17 6.31 12.69
CA GLY A 88 13.15 5.75 11.32
C GLY A 88 13.50 4.26 11.22
N ALA A 89 13.80 3.60 12.34
CA ALA A 89 14.00 2.15 12.33
C ALA A 89 12.72 1.41 11.98
N VAL A 90 12.82 0.31 11.24
CA VAL A 90 11.66 -0.56 10.97
C VAL A 90 11.35 -1.35 12.23
N VAL A 91 10.20 -1.05 12.84
CA VAL A 91 9.69 -1.74 14.04
C VAL A 91 8.59 -2.75 13.71
N GLY A 92 8.10 -2.73 12.47
CA GLY A 92 7.13 -3.70 11.98
C GLY A 92 7.12 -3.80 10.46
N ARG A 93 6.84 -5.00 9.96
CA ARG A 93 6.68 -5.29 8.53
C ARG A 93 5.39 -6.06 8.33
N ILE A 94 4.62 -5.68 7.34
CA ILE A 94 3.34 -6.29 6.99
C ILE A 94 3.40 -6.67 5.51
N ASP A 95 3.69 -7.94 5.27
CA ASP A 95 3.77 -8.49 3.92
C ASP A 95 2.40 -8.57 3.25
N SER A 96 2.38 -8.63 1.93
CA SER A 96 1.19 -8.98 1.17
C SER A 96 0.77 -10.42 1.50
N MET A 97 -0.44 -10.59 2.00
CA MET A 97 -1.00 -11.89 2.39
C MET A 97 -2.06 -12.38 1.41
N GLN A 98 -2.48 -11.51 0.49
CA GLN A 98 -3.55 -11.77 -0.46
C GLN A 98 -3.06 -11.51 -1.88
N LEU A 99 -3.75 -12.09 -2.84
CA LEU A 99 -3.54 -11.77 -4.25
C LEU A 99 -4.03 -10.35 -4.54
N ALA A 100 -3.58 -9.76 -5.64
CA ALA A 100 -4.06 -8.48 -6.12
C ALA A 100 -5.59 -8.48 -6.34
N LEU A 101 -6.20 -7.31 -6.33
CA LEU A 101 -7.62 -7.15 -6.64
C LEU A 101 -7.90 -7.65 -8.06
N GLY A 102 -8.99 -8.39 -8.20
CA GLY A 102 -9.38 -9.07 -9.44
C GLY A 102 -9.00 -10.54 -9.48
N LEU A 103 -8.00 -10.98 -8.69
CA LEU A 103 -7.52 -12.36 -8.64
C LEU A 103 -8.09 -13.18 -7.48
N ASN A 104 -8.61 -12.53 -6.44
CA ASN A 104 -9.15 -13.22 -5.27
C ASN A 104 -10.52 -13.84 -5.59
N ALA A 105 -10.75 -15.07 -5.12
CA ALA A 105 -12.07 -15.67 -5.12
C ALA A 105 -13.03 -14.87 -4.20
N ASP A 106 -14.34 -15.04 -4.38
CA ASP A 106 -15.34 -14.42 -3.50
C ASP A 106 -15.49 -15.21 -2.19
N ASN A 107 -14.41 -15.24 -1.42
CA ASN A 107 -14.34 -15.82 -0.09
C ASN A 107 -14.06 -14.70 0.93
N PRO A 108 -14.98 -14.43 1.88
CA PRO A 108 -14.81 -13.35 2.86
C PRO A 108 -13.49 -13.40 3.63
N ALA A 109 -12.98 -14.59 3.95
CA ALA A 109 -11.74 -14.76 4.70
C ALA A 109 -10.50 -14.17 3.97
N LEU A 110 -10.55 -14.02 2.64
CA LEU A 110 -9.47 -13.40 1.86
C LEU A 110 -9.44 -11.87 1.99
N PHE A 111 -10.47 -11.28 2.60
CA PHE A 111 -10.59 -9.83 2.73
C PHE A 111 -10.47 -9.35 4.17
N GLU A 112 -10.23 -10.28 5.11
CA GLU A 112 -10.01 -9.92 6.52
C GLU A 112 -8.71 -9.11 6.66
N PRO A 113 -8.77 -7.87 7.21
CA PRO A 113 -7.61 -7.05 7.42
C PRO A 113 -6.82 -7.51 8.65
N ARG A 114 -5.54 -7.22 8.65
CA ARG A 114 -4.71 -7.35 9.84
C ARG A 114 -4.90 -6.12 10.74
N HIS A 115 -5.14 -6.37 12.03
CA HIS A 115 -5.20 -5.34 13.06
C HIS A 115 -3.80 -5.09 13.65
N VAL A 116 -3.42 -3.81 13.74
CA VAL A 116 -2.11 -3.39 14.26
C VAL A 116 -2.31 -2.28 15.29
N ARG A 117 -1.73 -2.43 16.46
CA ARG A 117 -1.63 -1.36 17.46
C ARG A 117 -0.33 -0.60 17.24
N CYS A 118 -0.41 0.73 17.30
CA CYS A 118 0.74 1.62 17.15
C CYS A 118 1.18 2.18 18.49
N ALA A 119 2.48 2.28 18.68
CA ALA A 119 3.03 3.18 19.69
C ALA A 119 2.95 4.65 19.22
N ALA A 120 3.12 5.58 20.15
CA ALA A 120 3.18 6.99 19.80
C ALA A 120 4.34 7.28 18.82
N ARG A 121 4.09 8.21 17.88
CA ARG A 121 5.09 8.71 16.91
C ARG A 121 5.59 7.67 15.88
N GLN A 122 4.90 6.55 15.74
CA GLN A 122 5.17 5.65 14.62
C GLN A 122 4.60 6.19 13.30
N GLN A 123 5.26 5.83 12.20
CA GLN A 123 4.83 6.17 10.84
C GLN A 123 4.57 4.89 10.06
N LEU A 124 3.52 4.90 9.24
CA LEU A 124 3.24 3.81 8.29
C LEU A 124 3.74 4.25 6.91
N LEU A 125 4.69 3.50 6.35
CA LEU A 125 5.18 3.70 4.99
C LEU A 125 4.56 2.65 4.06
N LEU A 126 3.89 3.14 3.04
CA LEU A 126 3.34 2.37 1.93
C LEU A 126 4.03 2.80 0.64
N CYS A 127 4.43 1.86 -0.19
CA CYS A 127 4.96 2.14 -1.52
C CYS A 127 4.54 1.06 -2.52
N SER A 128 4.46 1.43 -3.80
CA SER A 128 4.30 0.49 -4.89
C SER A 128 5.66 -0.12 -5.28
N ASP A 129 5.64 -1.07 -6.21
CA ASP A 129 6.83 -1.74 -6.72
C ASP A 129 7.82 -0.77 -7.36
N GLY A 130 7.36 0.33 -8.00
CA GLY A 130 8.23 1.34 -8.61
C GLY A 130 9.26 1.94 -7.64
N ILE A 131 8.94 2.07 -6.34
CA ILE A 131 9.93 2.46 -5.33
C ILE A 131 10.71 1.22 -4.84
N TRP A 132 10.00 0.12 -4.59
CA TRP A 132 10.59 -1.08 -4.00
C TRP A 132 11.64 -1.74 -4.90
N GLU A 133 11.39 -1.77 -6.21
CA GLU A 133 12.27 -2.33 -7.22
C GLU A 133 13.29 -1.32 -7.78
N ASN A 134 13.21 -0.04 -7.36
CA ASN A 134 14.13 0.99 -7.80
C ASN A 134 15.57 0.62 -7.44
N PRO A 135 16.55 0.77 -8.35
CA PRO A 135 17.96 0.45 -8.11
C PRO A 135 18.57 1.11 -6.89
N ALA A 136 18.07 2.29 -6.47
CA ALA A 136 18.50 2.95 -5.24
C ALA A 136 18.29 2.08 -4.00
N PHE A 137 17.32 1.16 -4.04
CA PHE A 137 16.93 0.34 -2.90
C PHE A 137 17.13 -1.15 -3.14
N SER A 138 16.85 -1.64 -4.35
CA SER A 138 16.89 -3.08 -4.69
C SER A 138 18.30 -3.63 -4.91
N SER A 139 19.27 -2.79 -5.26
CA SER A 139 20.66 -3.23 -5.55
C SER A 139 21.36 -3.87 -4.36
N SER A 140 20.93 -3.62 -3.13
CA SER A 140 21.47 -4.26 -1.91
C SER A 140 20.91 -5.66 -1.66
N GLY A 141 19.92 -6.11 -2.44
CA GLY A 141 19.21 -7.38 -2.25
C GLY A 141 18.12 -7.33 -1.15
N ASP A 142 18.04 -6.26 -0.37
CA ASP A 142 17.00 -6.03 0.64
C ASP A 142 16.53 -4.57 0.60
N ALA A 143 15.49 -4.32 -0.19
CA ALA A 143 14.91 -2.99 -0.35
C ALA A 143 14.36 -2.43 0.97
N ALA A 144 13.83 -3.28 1.85
CA ALA A 144 13.34 -2.83 3.16
C ALA A 144 14.46 -2.27 4.02
N ALA A 145 15.61 -2.97 4.06
CA ALA A 145 16.78 -2.52 4.81
C ALA A 145 17.35 -1.22 4.23
N ALA A 146 17.43 -1.10 2.90
CA ALA A 146 17.90 0.12 2.23
C ALA A 146 16.99 1.33 2.50
N ILE A 147 15.67 1.14 2.40
CA ILE A 147 14.67 2.16 2.74
C ILE A 147 14.79 2.53 4.23
N ALA A 148 14.88 1.56 5.14
CA ALA A 148 15.05 1.80 6.57
C ALA A 148 16.30 2.64 6.88
N ALA A 149 17.42 2.31 6.25
CA ALA A 149 18.66 3.06 6.42
C ALA A 149 18.55 4.52 5.95
N LEU A 150 17.77 4.79 4.89
CA LEU A 150 17.45 6.15 4.46
C LEU A 150 16.55 6.85 5.48
N MET A 151 15.49 6.18 5.95
CA MET A 151 14.53 6.75 6.91
C MET A 151 15.18 7.11 8.24
N ALA A 152 16.12 6.27 8.73
CA ALA A 152 16.81 6.47 10.00
C ALA A 152 17.71 7.71 10.03
N ARG A 153 18.23 8.15 8.87
CA ARG A 153 19.06 9.36 8.73
C ARG A 153 18.30 10.59 8.27
N THR A 154 16.99 10.48 8.14
CA THR A 154 16.11 11.54 7.59
C THR A 154 15.10 11.95 8.65
N GLU A 155 14.93 13.25 8.84
CA GLU A 155 13.91 13.80 9.71
C GLU A 155 12.51 13.33 9.31
N PRO A 156 11.61 13.01 10.25
CA PRO A 156 10.30 12.43 9.96
C PRO A 156 9.50 13.18 8.88
N GLY A 157 9.51 14.51 8.90
CA GLY A 157 8.80 15.34 7.93
C GLY A 157 9.43 15.40 6.52
N GLN A 158 10.66 14.90 6.35
CA GLN A 158 11.40 14.93 5.08
C GLN A 158 11.57 13.54 4.45
N ARG A 159 11.07 12.49 5.10
CA ARG A 159 11.28 11.09 4.68
C ARG A 159 10.76 10.80 3.27
N ILE A 160 9.59 11.30 2.94
CA ILE A 160 8.99 11.10 1.60
C ILE A 160 9.84 11.80 0.53
N ASP A 161 10.23 13.05 0.76
CA ASP A 161 11.08 13.79 -0.20
C ASP A 161 12.44 13.12 -0.40
N ALA A 162 13.04 12.59 0.68
CA ALA A 162 14.30 11.87 0.60
C ALA A 162 14.17 10.57 -0.21
N LEU A 163 13.05 9.85 -0.05
CA LEU A 163 12.75 8.63 -0.81
C LEU A 163 12.68 8.94 -2.31
N PHE A 164 11.89 9.96 -2.68
CA PHE A 164 11.73 10.35 -4.09
C PHE A 164 13.05 10.86 -4.70
N ARG A 165 13.83 11.66 -3.98
CA ARG A 165 15.14 12.12 -4.46
C ARG A 165 16.07 10.96 -4.72
N ALA A 166 16.20 10.01 -3.78
CA ALA A 166 17.03 8.84 -3.97
C ALA A 166 16.61 8.00 -5.19
N ALA A 167 15.30 7.85 -5.41
CA ALA A 167 14.77 7.14 -6.56
C ALA A 167 15.03 7.87 -7.90
N LEU A 168 14.88 9.19 -7.93
CA LEU A 168 15.16 10.03 -9.11
C LEU A 168 16.65 10.04 -9.47
N ASP A 169 17.53 10.16 -8.47
CA ASP A 169 18.98 10.17 -8.66
C ASP A 169 19.50 8.85 -9.23
N ALA A 170 18.80 7.75 -8.98
CA ALA A 170 19.09 6.45 -9.59
C ALA A 170 18.59 6.30 -11.04
N GLY A 171 17.91 7.32 -11.59
CA GLY A 171 17.55 7.42 -13.02
C GLY A 171 16.34 6.58 -13.45
N GLN A 172 15.43 6.26 -12.52
CA GLN A 172 14.23 5.48 -12.83
C GLN A 172 13.00 5.99 -12.05
N LEU A 173 12.45 7.09 -12.52
CA LEU A 173 11.04 7.48 -12.28
C LEU A 173 10.49 8.15 -13.52
#